data_61cc6cb25a201d1f8176988afb294653
#
_entry.id   61cc6cb25a201d1f8176988afb294653
#
_cell.length_a   1.000
_cell.length_b   1.000
_cell.length_c   1.000
_cell.angle_alpha   90.00
_cell.angle_beta   90.00
_cell.angle_gamma   90.00
#
_symmetry.space_group_name_H-M   'P 1'
#
loop_
_entity.id
_entity.type
_entity.pdbx_description
1 polymer ?
#
loop_
_entity_poly.entity_id
_entity_poly.type
_entity_poly.pdbx_seq_one_letter_code
_entity_poly.pdbx_strand_id
1 'polypeptide(L)' 'MDNVIQITLAAARVNAGLTQDEVAKRLHVSKTTVVNWEKGKIIPTFIVATTLSNLYKIPIDNIILPQKST' A
#
# COMPACT_ATOMS: atom_id res chain seq x y z
N MET A 1 -4.12 21.06 16.21
CA MET A 1 -4.10 19.79 16.27
C MET A 1 -4.22 19.09 15.00
N ASP A 2 -3.37 18.26 14.79
CA ASP A 2 -3.32 17.67 13.55
C ASP A 2 -4.19 16.48 13.47
N ASN A 3 -5.03 16.44 12.50
CA ASN A 3 -5.81 15.26 12.24
C ASN A 3 -5.05 14.41 11.28
N VAL A 4 -4.09 13.69 11.81
CA VAL A 4 -3.32 12.80 10.95
C VAL A 4 -4.15 11.56 10.71
N ILE A 5 -4.57 11.38 9.48
CA ILE A 5 -5.29 10.18 9.10
C ILE A 5 -4.28 9.09 8.85
N GLN A 6 -4.44 7.99 9.55
CA GLN A 6 -3.59 6.81 9.33
C GLN A 6 -4.42 5.76 8.63
N ILE A 7 -3.94 5.25 7.52
CA ILE A 7 -4.69 4.32 6.69
C ILE A 7 -3.77 3.17 6.23
N THR A 8 -4.28 1.96 6.24
CA THR A 8 -3.51 0.80 5.79
C THR A 8 -3.36 0.81 4.27
N LEU A 9 -2.40 0.05 3.76
CA LEU A 9 -2.24 -0.08 2.31
C LEU A 9 -3.53 -0.60 1.67
N ALA A 10 -4.15 -1.61 2.26
CA ALA A 10 -5.37 -2.17 1.71
C ALA A 10 -6.49 -1.14 1.68
N ALA A 11 -6.66 -0.40 2.76
CA ALA A 11 -7.71 0.62 2.82
C ALA A 11 -7.44 1.76 1.84
N ALA A 12 -6.17 2.16 1.70
CA ALA A 12 -5.80 3.21 0.75
C ALA A 12 -6.10 2.77 -0.68
N ARG A 13 -5.82 1.52 -0.99
CA ARG A 13 -6.12 0.95 -2.31
C ARG A 13 -7.62 0.97 -2.58
N VAL A 14 -8.42 0.49 -1.64
CA VAL A 14 -9.86 0.45 -1.79
C VAL A 14 -10.42 1.88 -1.93
N ASN A 15 -9.90 2.80 -1.14
CA ASN A 15 -10.30 4.20 -1.20
C ASN A 15 -9.99 4.82 -2.56
N ALA A 16 -8.94 4.36 -3.21
CA ALA A 16 -8.57 4.82 -4.55
C ALA A 16 -9.38 4.12 -5.66
N GLY A 17 -10.23 3.17 -5.30
CA GLY A 17 -11.07 2.46 -6.26
C GLY A 17 -10.33 1.41 -7.06
N LEU A 18 -9.23 0.88 -6.53
CA LEU A 18 -8.40 -0.08 -7.26
C LEU A 18 -8.47 -1.46 -6.63
N THR A 19 -8.49 -2.48 -7.50
CA THR A 19 -8.37 -3.87 -7.05
C THR A 19 -6.90 -4.24 -6.92
N GLN A 20 -6.66 -5.34 -6.23
CA GLN A 20 -5.29 -5.87 -6.10
C GLN A 20 -4.72 -6.21 -7.48
N ASP A 21 -5.54 -6.75 -8.37
CA ASP A 21 -5.10 -7.06 -9.74
C ASP A 21 -4.70 -5.81 -10.50
N GLU A 22 -5.46 -4.73 -10.34
CA GLU A 22 -5.15 -3.48 -11.02
C GLU A 22 -3.84 -2.90 -10.55
N VAL A 23 -3.59 -2.93 -9.24
CA VAL A 23 -2.33 -2.46 -8.68
C VAL A 23 -1.18 -3.32 -9.18
N ALA A 24 -1.37 -4.64 -9.18
CA ALA A 24 -0.34 -5.57 -9.66
C ALA A 24 0.04 -5.26 -11.11
N LYS A 25 -0.94 -5.00 -11.95
CA LYS A 25 -0.67 -4.67 -13.35
C LYS A 25 0.08 -3.36 -13.48
N ARG A 26 -0.29 -2.37 -12.70
CA ARG A 26 0.36 -1.05 -12.77
C ARG A 26 1.80 -1.09 -12.32
N LEU A 27 2.10 -1.93 -11.33
CA LEU A 27 3.46 -2.04 -10.82
C LEU A 27 4.26 -3.16 -11.46
N HIS A 28 3.65 -3.91 -12.39
CA HIS A 28 4.31 -5.03 -13.08
C HIS A 28 4.77 -6.11 -12.09
N VAL A 29 3.91 -6.43 -11.14
CA VAL A 29 4.17 -7.49 -10.17
C VAL A 29 2.98 -8.46 -10.18
N SER A 30 3.11 -9.57 -9.48
CA SER A 30 2.00 -10.51 -9.37
C SER A 30 0.99 -10.02 -8.33
N LYS A 31 -0.24 -10.46 -8.46
CA LYS A 31 -1.26 -10.16 -7.45
C LYS A 31 -0.83 -10.65 -6.08
N THR A 32 -0.18 -11.83 -6.02
CA THR A 32 0.32 -12.39 -4.78
C THR A 32 1.27 -11.43 -4.08
N THR A 33 2.10 -10.74 -4.83
CA THR A 33 3.02 -9.74 -4.27
C THR A 33 2.24 -8.61 -3.59
N VAL A 34 1.20 -8.10 -4.25
CA VAL A 34 0.36 -7.05 -3.67
C VAL A 34 -0.32 -7.55 -2.40
N VAL A 35 -0.86 -8.76 -2.45
CA VAL A 35 -1.50 -9.38 -1.27
C VAL A 35 -0.51 -9.46 -0.11
N ASN A 36 0.71 -9.91 -0.41
CA ASN A 36 1.73 -10.07 0.63
C ASN A 36 2.18 -8.74 1.23
N TRP A 37 2.23 -7.68 0.42
CA TRP A 37 2.48 -6.35 0.95
C TRP A 37 1.39 -5.94 1.93
N GLU A 38 0.14 -6.20 1.58
CA GLU A 38 -0.99 -5.77 2.43
C GLU A 38 -1.09 -6.59 3.70
N LYS A 39 -0.66 -7.85 3.65
CA LYS A 39 -0.68 -8.73 4.81
C LYS A 39 0.56 -8.59 5.70
N GLY A 40 1.57 -7.88 5.24
CA GLY A 40 2.81 -7.75 5.99
C GLY A 40 3.74 -8.92 5.87
N LYS A 41 3.49 -9.83 4.93
CA LYS A 41 4.41 -10.94 4.68
C LYS A 41 5.66 -10.46 3.97
N ILE A 42 5.52 -9.48 3.12
CA ILE A 42 6.64 -8.83 2.45
C ILE A 42 6.49 -7.34 2.72
N ILE A 43 7.50 -6.72 3.29
CA ILE A 43 7.47 -5.29 3.56
C ILE A 43 7.90 -4.56 2.29
N PRO A 44 7.06 -3.66 1.75
CA PRO A 44 7.44 -2.90 0.56
C PRO A 44 8.67 -2.06 0.84
N THR A 45 9.56 -1.96 -0.15
CA THR A 45 10.70 -1.05 -0.04
C THR A 45 10.17 0.40 -0.04
N PHE A 46 11.03 1.32 0.35
CA PHE A 46 10.66 2.74 0.35
C PHE A 46 10.19 3.18 -1.04
N ILE A 47 10.88 2.73 -2.08
CA ILE A 47 10.52 3.09 -3.46
C ILE A 47 9.12 2.57 -3.80
N VAL A 48 8.83 1.32 -3.45
CA VAL A 48 7.51 0.74 -3.70
C VAL A 48 6.45 1.46 -2.88
N ALA A 49 6.74 1.71 -1.61
CA ALA A 49 5.78 2.41 -0.74
C ALA A 49 5.46 3.79 -1.27
N THR A 50 6.47 4.52 -1.76
CA THR A 50 6.27 5.83 -2.36
C THR A 50 5.44 5.73 -3.64
N THR A 51 5.70 4.71 -4.45
CA THR A 51 4.93 4.50 -5.67
C THR A 51 3.46 4.23 -5.33
N LEU A 52 3.20 3.39 -4.33
CA LEU A 52 1.83 3.12 -3.89
C LEU A 52 1.16 4.37 -3.33
N SER A 53 1.91 5.15 -2.55
CA SER A 53 1.42 6.42 -2.02
C SER A 53 0.95 7.34 -3.14
N ASN A 54 1.74 7.46 -4.19
CA ASN A 54 1.39 8.29 -5.33
C ASN A 54 0.19 7.73 -6.09
N LEU A 55 0.16 6.42 -6.25
CA LEU A 55 -0.94 5.76 -6.95
C LEU A 55 -2.26 5.93 -6.21
N TYR A 56 -2.22 5.79 -4.89
CA TYR A 56 -3.41 5.90 -4.05
C TYR A 56 -3.73 7.34 -3.65
N LYS A 57 -2.85 8.28 -3.96
CA LYS A 57 -2.99 9.71 -3.65
C LYS A 57 -3.15 9.95 -2.16
N ILE A 58 -2.42 9.19 -1.38
CA ILE A 58 -2.36 9.34 0.08
C ILE A 58 -0.90 9.63 0.43
N PRO A 59 -0.61 10.70 1.16
CA PRO A 59 0.78 10.96 1.56
C PRO A 59 1.38 9.76 2.29
N ILE A 60 2.62 9.45 1.99
CA ILE A 60 3.26 8.27 2.56
C ILE A 60 3.27 8.30 4.10
N ASP A 61 3.35 9.49 4.67
CA ASP A 61 3.33 9.63 6.14
C ASP A 61 1.99 9.22 6.74
N ASN A 62 0.96 9.16 5.93
CA ASN A 62 -0.38 8.77 6.39
C ASN A 62 -0.66 7.29 6.17
N ILE A 63 0.25 6.56 5.54
CA ILE A 63 0.07 5.15 5.28
C ILE A 63 0.73 4.35 6.39
N ILE A 64 -0.05 3.45 7.01
CA ILE A 64 0.47 2.53 8.00
C ILE A 64 1.01 1.34 7.25
N LEU A 65 2.34 1.18 7.24
CA LEU A 65 2.95 0.02 6.60
C LEU A 65 2.89 -1.16 7.57
N PRO A 66 2.52 -2.34 7.07
CA PRO A 66 2.46 -3.50 7.95
C PRO A 66 3.85 -3.84 8.47
N GLN A 67 3.86 -4.32 9.71
CA GLN A 67 5.11 -4.77 10.32
C GLN A 67 5.21 -6.26 10.13
N LYS A 68 6.38 -6.74 9.79
CA LYS A 68 6.56 -8.16 9.60
C LYS A 68 6.49 -8.83 10.95
N SER A 69 5.63 -9.84 11.08
CA SER A 69 5.55 -10.61 12.31
C SER A 69 6.73 -11.53 12.40
N THR A 70 7.24 -11.71 13.56
CA THR A 70 8.33 -12.66 13.79
C THR A 70 7.82 -13.86 14.53
#